data_b89e6a7af9c7eb548ade3f9d5afbce09
#
_entry.id   b89e6a7af9c7eb548ade3f9d5afbce09
#
_cell.length_a   1.000
_cell.length_b   1.000
_cell.length_c   1.000
_cell.angle_alpha   90.00
_cell.angle_beta   90.00
_cell.angle_gamma   90.00
#
_symmetry.space_group_name_H-M   'P 1'
#
loop_
_entity.id
_entity.type
_entity.pdbx_description
1 polymer ?
#
loop_
_entity_poly.entity_id
_entity_poly.type
_entity_poly.pdbx_seq_one_letter_code
_entity_poly.pdbx_strand_id
1 'polypeptide(L)'
;GNVVIRNTKDGTTIIAGNVFQDEVTERTLATYKPLMIIKQEADSIYVTADTLFTARLSDLYKAKDSVVKDTVKGTTVVTVNNNKKDSTNRYFEAYRNVRIFSDSMQAVCDSMFYSFKDSTFKLFQKPILWAKESQITGDTVYLFTKNKKADRVQVFENSFLVNKLDPEVYNQIKSTRMDAYFKD
;
A
#
# COMPACT_ATOMS: atom_id res chain seq x y z
N GLY A 1 4.79 25.06 11.23
CA GLY A 1 3.92 24.94 10.04
C GLY A 1 4.05 23.56 9.41
N ASN A 2 3.10 23.15 8.58
CA ASN A 2 3.16 21.87 7.90
C ASN A 2 4.06 21.96 6.66
N VAL A 3 4.85 20.91 6.42
CA VAL A 3 5.60 20.72 5.17
C VAL A 3 4.68 20.07 4.14
N VAL A 4 4.71 20.55 2.89
CA VAL A 4 3.91 20.00 1.78
C VAL A 4 4.85 19.58 0.67
N ILE A 5 4.86 18.29 0.33
CA ILE A 5 5.60 17.74 -0.82
C ILE A 5 4.60 17.27 -1.87
N ARG A 6 4.80 17.72 -3.12
CA ARG A 6 3.96 17.31 -4.26
C ARG A 6 4.81 16.57 -5.28
N ASN A 7 4.42 15.34 -5.59
CA ASN A 7 4.98 14.58 -6.69
C ASN A 7 3.98 14.60 -7.87
N THR A 8 4.30 15.39 -8.89
CA THR A 8 3.44 15.55 -10.07
C THR A 8 3.45 14.33 -10.98
N LYS A 9 4.49 13.47 -10.92
CA LYS A 9 4.59 12.26 -11.73
C LYS A 9 3.60 11.19 -11.28
N ASP A 10 3.47 11.01 -9.96
CA ASP A 10 2.60 9.98 -9.37
C ASP A 10 1.23 10.55 -8.94
N GLY A 11 1.04 11.87 -9.05
CA GLY A 11 -0.16 12.55 -8.58
C GLY A 11 -0.33 12.51 -7.05
N THR A 12 0.77 12.42 -6.29
CA THR A 12 0.73 12.31 -4.83
C THR A 12 1.10 13.62 -4.15
N THR A 13 0.48 13.87 -3.00
CA THR A 13 0.83 14.98 -2.11
C THR A 13 1.00 14.42 -0.70
N ILE A 14 2.10 14.78 -0.03
CA ILE A 14 2.35 14.47 1.38
C ILE A 14 2.32 15.77 2.17
N ILE A 15 1.55 15.80 3.25
CA ILE A 15 1.46 16.91 4.20
C ILE A 15 1.85 16.36 5.57
N ALA A 16 2.83 16.95 6.26
CA ALA A 16 3.25 16.48 7.58
C ALA A 16 3.88 17.61 8.40
N GLY A 17 3.93 17.43 9.72
CA GLY A 17 4.65 18.34 10.60
C GLY A 17 6.17 18.26 10.43
N ASN A 18 6.70 17.04 10.21
CA ASN A 18 8.11 16.79 9.95
C ASN A 18 8.29 15.93 8.70
N VAL A 19 9.21 16.32 7.83
CA VAL A 19 9.58 15.56 6.63
C VAL A 19 11.09 15.54 6.50
N PHE A 20 11.64 14.34 6.32
CA PHE A 20 13.00 14.10 5.88
C PHE A 20 12.97 13.57 4.45
N GLN A 21 13.68 14.23 3.54
CA GLN A 21 13.79 13.82 2.15
C GLN A 21 15.27 13.72 1.76
N ASP A 22 15.63 12.57 1.20
CA ASP A 22 16.94 12.35 0.56
C ASP A 22 16.74 12.44 -0.96
N GLU A 23 17.26 13.48 -1.56
CA GLU A 23 17.13 13.76 -3.00
C GLU A 23 17.88 12.75 -3.87
N VAL A 24 18.97 12.18 -3.38
CA VAL A 24 19.79 11.21 -4.12
C VAL A 24 19.08 9.87 -4.24
N THR A 25 18.56 9.37 -3.12
CA THR A 25 17.82 8.10 -3.08
C THR A 25 16.34 8.27 -3.35
N GLU A 26 15.83 9.50 -3.43
CA GLU A 26 14.40 9.85 -3.54
C GLU A 26 13.53 9.21 -2.44
N ARG A 27 14.11 9.02 -1.25
CA ARG A 27 13.38 8.52 -0.08
C ARG A 27 12.76 9.68 0.68
N THR A 28 11.53 9.50 1.10
CA THR A 28 10.84 10.49 1.91
C THR A 28 10.26 9.81 3.14
N LEU A 29 10.57 10.33 4.31
CA LEU A 29 10.00 9.94 5.59
C LEU A 29 9.21 11.13 6.14
N ALA A 30 7.93 10.92 6.44
CA ALA A 30 7.04 11.93 6.98
C ALA A 30 6.47 11.46 8.34
N THR A 31 6.53 12.33 9.33
CA THR A 31 6.08 12.08 10.69
C THR A 31 5.31 13.28 11.22
N TYR A 32 4.71 13.14 12.40
CA TYR A 32 3.89 14.14 13.05
C TYR A 32 2.65 14.50 12.23
N LYS A 33 1.61 13.66 12.38
CA LYS A 33 0.31 13.73 11.69
C LYS A 33 0.45 13.77 10.15
N PRO A 34 1.21 12.85 9.56
CA PRO A 34 1.36 12.83 8.14
C PRO A 34 0.07 12.41 7.44
N LEU A 35 -0.20 13.05 6.31
CA LEU A 35 -1.30 12.75 5.40
C LEU A 35 -0.74 12.61 3.98
N MET A 36 -1.01 11.48 3.32
CA MET A 36 -0.78 11.32 1.90
C MET A 36 -2.11 11.42 1.15
N ILE A 37 -2.10 12.13 0.05
CA ILE A 37 -3.22 12.26 -0.89
C ILE A 37 -2.76 11.67 -2.20
N ILE A 38 -3.43 10.64 -2.68
CA ILE A 38 -3.23 10.03 -4.01
C ILE A 38 -4.36 10.52 -4.89
N LYS A 39 -4.07 11.47 -5.79
CA LYS A 39 -5.06 12.03 -6.70
C LYS A 39 -5.53 10.99 -7.71
N GLN A 40 -6.85 10.94 -7.91
CA GLN A 40 -7.53 10.18 -8.94
C GLN A 40 -8.43 11.14 -9.77
N GLU A 41 -8.93 10.70 -10.91
CA GLU A 41 -9.72 11.58 -11.80
C GLU A 41 -11.03 12.05 -11.16
N ALA A 42 -11.76 11.15 -10.51
CA ALA A 42 -13.07 11.41 -9.90
C ALA A 42 -13.06 11.36 -8.37
N ASP A 43 -11.99 10.80 -7.75
CA ASP A 43 -11.90 10.60 -6.32
C ASP A 43 -10.44 10.73 -5.88
N SER A 44 -10.19 10.88 -4.60
CA SER A 44 -8.84 10.89 -4.02
C SER A 44 -8.77 9.89 -2.87
N ILE A 45 -7.64 9.16 -2.80
CA ILE A 45 -7.36 8.30 -1.65
C ILE A 45 -6.53 9.10 -0.65
N TYR A 46 -7.01 9.15 0.57
CA TYR A 46 -6.35 9.79 1.70
C TYR A 46 -5.79 8.70 2.63
N VAL A 47 -4.52 8.79 2.96
CA VAL A 47 -3.88 7.85 3.89
C VAL A 47 -3.18 8.63 4.99
N THR A 48 -3.49 8.30 6.24
CA THR A 48 -2.81 8.85 7.42
C THR A 48 -2.32 7.73 8.33
N ALA A 49 -1.25 7.98 9.07
CA ALA A 49 -0.62 7.06 10.01
C ALA A 49 0.25 7.84 11.02
N ASP A 50 0.96 7.17 11.91
CA ASP A 50 2.00 7.82 12.72
C ASP A 50 3.23 8.16 11.88
N THR A 51 3.55 7.30 10.89
CA THR A 51 4.70 7.45 10.00
C THR A 51 4.34 7.04 8.58
N LEU A 52 4.73 7.84 7.61
CA LEU A 52 4.66 7.53 6.18
C LEU A 52 6.06 7.49 5.59
N PHE A 53 6.31 6.49 4.76
CA PHE A 53 7.57 6.32 4.06
C PHE A 53 7.32 6.05 2.58
N THR A 54 8.12 6.64 1.69
CA THR A 54 8.07 6.35 0.25
C THR A 54 9.46 6.30 -0.34
N ALA A 55 9.68 5.36 -1.26
CA ALA A 55 10.94 5.18 -1.97
C ALA A 55 10.71 4.58 -3.37
N ARG A 56 11.78 4.40 -4.13
CA ARG A 56 11.75 3.69 -5.41
C ARG A 56 11.52 2.21 -5.18
N LEU A 57 10.65 1.60 -5.98
CA LEU A 57 10.37 0.16 -5.90
C LEU A 57 11.63 -0.69 -6.16
N SER A 58 12.54 -0.21 -7.01
CA SER A 58 13.83 -0.86 -7.27
C SER A 58 14.70 -1.03 -6.03
N ASP A 59 14.54 -0.18 -5.01
CA ASP A 59 15.36 -0.25 -3.79
C ASP A 59 14.99 -1.46 -2.92
N LEU A 60 13.75 -1.95 -2.99
CA LEU A 60 13.34 -3.20 -2.33
C LEU A 60 14.02 -4.44 -2.91
N TYR A 61 14.32 -4.43 -4.20
CA TYR A 61 14.93 -5.57 -4.90
C TYR A 61 16.45 -5.58 -4.78
N LYS A 62 17.10 -4.42 -4.73
CA LYS A 62 18.56 -4.32 -4.54
C LYS A 62 19.05 -5.00 -3.26
N ALA A 63 18.25 -5.01 -2.21
CA ALA A 63 18.59 -5.67 -0.95
C ALA A 63 18.53 -7.20 -1.02
N LYS A 64 17.83 -7.78 -2.01
CA LYS A 64 17.71 -9.23 -2.21
C LYS A 64 18.75 -9.78 -3.18
N ASP A 65 19.24 -8.98 -4.13
CA ASP A 65 20.19 -9.42 -5.17
C ASP A 65 21.66 -9.37 -4.71
N SER A 66 21.95 -8.96 -3.50
CA SER A 66 23.31 -8.68 -3.05
C SER A 66 24.10 -9.89 -2.53
N VAL A 67 23.62 -11.14 -2.69
CA VAL A 67 24.47 -12.32 -2.38
C VAL A 67 24.17 -13.49 -3.33
N VAL A 68 24.63 -13.42 -4.56
CA VAL A 68 25.04 -14.63 -5.27
C VAL A 68 26.56 -14.66 -5.26
N LYS A 69 27.12 -15.38 -4.29
CA LYS A 69 28.54 -15.73 -4.30
C LYS A 69 28.72 -16.95 -5.20
N ASP A 70 28.95 -16.74 -6.47
CA ASP A 70 29.50 -17.78 -7.32
C ASP A 70 31.03 -17.77 -7.15
N THR A 71 31.54 -18.76 -6.42
CA THR A 71 32.98 -19.00 -6.28
C THR A 71 33.40 -19.95 -7.39
N VAL A 72 33.78 -19.41 -8.54
CA VAL A 72 34.48 -20.19 -9.58
C VAL A 72 35.92 -19.70 -9.60
N LYS A 73 36.84 -20.61 -9.24
CA LYS A 73 38.32 -20.42 -9.32
C LYS A 73 38.88 -19.20 -8.56
N GLY A 74 38.48 -18.98 -7.31
CA GLY A 74 39.19 -18.07 -6.42
C GLY A 74 39.01 -16.56 -6.68
N THR A 75 38.12 -16.19 -7.62
CA THR A 75 37.78 -14.79 -7.89
C THR A 75 36.29 -14.57 -7.58
N THR A 76 35.99 -13.69 -6.63
CA THR A 76 34.61 -13.31 -6.32
C THR A 76 34.15 -12.29 -7.36
N VAL A 77 33.31 -12.72 -8.30
CA VAL A 77 32.65 -11.80 -9.23
C VAL A 77 31.32 -11.38 -8.65
N VAL A 78 31.19 -10.15 -8.23
CA VAL A 78 29.94 -9.53 -7.81
C VAL A 78 29.25 -9.00 -9.06
N THR A 79 28.30 -9.77 -9.61
CA THR A 79 27.48 -9.28 -10.71
C THR A 79 26.33 -8.44 -10.15
N VAL A 80 26.43 -7.14 -10.23
CA VAL A 80 25.34 -6.21 -9.91
C VAL A 80 24.45 -6.12 -11.14
N ASN A 81 23.36 -6.86 -11.16
CA ASN A 81 22.32 -6.72 -12.18
C ASN A 81 21.59 -5.39 -11.96
N ASN A 82 22.08 -4.34 -12.61
CA ASN A 82 21.39 -3.06 -12.70
C ASN A 82 20.16 -3.18 -13.61
N ASN A 83 19.07 -3.72 -13.08
CA ASN A 83 17.77 -3.65 -13.75
C ASN A 83 17.28 -2.19 -13.69
N LYS A 84 17.70 -1.38 -14.66
CA LYS A 84 17.28 0.02 -14.86
C LYS A 84 15.76 0.18 -15.10
N LYS A 85 15.01 -0.94 -15.26
CA LYS A 85 13.61 -0.91 -15.68
C LYS A 85 12.61 -0.39 -14.63
N ASP A 86 12.94 -0.42 -13.33
CA ASP A 86 12.01 -0.04 -12.27
C ASP A 86 12.40 1.22 -11.49
N SER A 87 13.30 2.06 -12.04
CA SER A 87 13.73 3.29 -11.38
C SER A 87 12.64 4.37 -11.27
N THR A 88 11.57 4.24 -12.06
CA THR A 88 10.44 5.18 -12.07
C THR A 88 9.28 4.75 -11.18
N ASN A 89 9.16 3.46 -10.87
CA ASN A 89 8.10 2.95 -10.00
C ASN A 89 8.42 3.19 -8.53
N ARG A 90 7.43 3.61 -7.80
CA ARG A 90 7.53 3.89 -6.36
C ARG A 90 6.68 2.94 -5.55
N TYR A 91 6.98 2.85 -4.28
CA TYR A 91 6.14 2.25 -3.27
C TYR A 91 5.95 3.20 -2.09
N PHE A 92 4.98 2.88 -1.29
CA PHE A 92 4.60 3.65 -0.13
C PHE A 92 4.28 2.71 1.03
N GLU A 93 4.75 3.05 2.21
CA GLU A 93 4.50 2.34 3.45
C GLU A 93 3.93 3.29 4.49
N ALA A 94 3.00 2.79 5.27
CA ALA A 94 2.42 3.48 6.42
C ALA A 94 2.51 2.59 7.65
N TYR A 95 2.88 3.18 8.77
CA TYR A 95 3.13 2.46 10.01
C TYR A 95 2.38 3.09 11.18
N ARG A 96 1.70 2.23 11.92
CA ARG A 96 0.89 2.48 13.11
C ARG A 96 -0.29 3.42 12.87
N ASN A 97 -1.44 3.02 13.40
CA ASN A 97 -2.68 3.80 13.32
C ASN A 97 -3.05 4.18 11.88
N VAL A 98 -2.83 3.28 10.93
CA VAL A 98 -3.11 3.53 9.52
C VAL A 98 -4.61 3.66 9.30
N ARG A 99 -5.01 4.73 8.63
CA ARG A 99 -6.39 4.96 8.18
C ARG A 99 -6.37 5.36 6.72
N ILE A 100 -7.22 4.71 5.95
CA ILE A 100 -7.41 4.94 4.52
C ILE A 100 -8.85 5.40 4.32
N PHE A 101 -9.02 6.43 3.52
CA PHE A 101 -10.33 6.97 3.17
C PHE A 101 -10.39 7.31 1.68
N SER A 102 -11.47 6.91 1.03
CA SER A 102 -11.92 7.43 -0.28
C SER A 102 -13.45 7.34 -0.32
N ASP A 103 -14.07 7.88 -1.37
CA ASP A 103 -15.51 7.82 -1.53
C ASP A 103 -16.02 6.37 -1.68
N SER A 104 -15.21 5.49 -2.26
CA SER A 104 -15.58 4.10 -2.55
C SER A 104 -15.18 3.10 -1.46
N MET A 105 -14.23 3.45 -0.58
CA MET A 105 -13.73 2.54 0.45
C MET A 105 -13.13 3.26 1.65
N GLN A 106 -13.12 2.56 2.78
CA GLN A 106 -12.42 2.96 3.98
C GLN A 106 -11.68 1.76 4.55
N ALA A 107 -10.53 1.98 5.17
CA ALA A 107 -9.83 0.90 5.87
C ALA A 107 -9.05 1.42 7.08
N VAL A 108 -8.84 0.52 8.03
CA VAL A 108 -7.94 0.72 9.17
C VAL A 108 -7.04 -0.50 9.32
N CYS A 109 -5.77 -0.30 9.67
CA CYS A 109 -4.82 -1.37 9.96
C CYS A 109 -3.66 -0.82 10.80
N ASP A 110 -2.75 -1.70 11.25
CA ASP A 110 -1.53 -1.24 11.91
C ASP A 110 -0.48 -0.78 10.90
N SER A 111 -0.28 -1.54 9.84
CA SER A 111 0.69 -1.20 8.81
C SER A 111 0.18 -1.52 7.40
N MET A 112 0.69 -0.78 6.43
CA MET A 112 0.27 -0.87 5.04
C MET A 112 1.47 -0.72 4.11
N PHE A 113 1.42 -1.47 3.01
CA PHE A 113 2.28 -1.30 1.84
C PHE A 113 1.42 -1.03 0.61
N TYR A 114 1.82 -0.09 -0.22
CA TYR A 114 1.20 0.20 -1.52
C TYR A 114 2.25 0.30 -2.62
N SER A 115 2.01 -0.36 -3.73
CA SER A 115 2.85 -0.29 -4.94
C SER A 115 2.11 0.44 -6.04
N PHE A 116 2.73 1.51 -6.57
CA PHE A 116 2.18 2.24 -7.73
C PHE A 116 2.28 1.44 -9.02
N LYS A 117 3.12 0.39 -9.08
CA LYS A 117 3.30 -0.46 -10.25
C LYS A 117 2.08 -1.33 -10.53
N ASP A 118 1.53 -1.94 -9.51
CA ASP A 118 0.42 -2.89 -9.60
C ASP A 118 -0.85 -2.40 -8.91
N SER A 119 -0.83 -1.18 -8.40
CA SER A 119 -1.96 -0.51 -7.74
C SER A 119 -2.60 -1.38 -6.65
N THR A 120 -1.75 -2.04 -5.85
CA THR A 120 -2.18 -3.00 -4.82
C THR A 120 -1.87 -2.46 -3.43
N PHE A 121 -2.88 -2.40 -2.58
CA PHE A 121 -2.75 -2.17 -1.14
C PHE A 121 -2.60 -3.50 -0.42
N LYS A 122 -1.60 -3.61 0.44
CA LYS A 122 -1.41 -4.74 1.37
C LYS A 122 -1.56 -4.21 2.78
N LEU A 123 -2.58 -4.67 3.48
CA LEU A 123 -2.94 -4.24 4.83
C LEU A 123 -2.61 -5.35 5.80
N PHE A 124 -1.94 -5.05 6.90
CA PHE A 124 -1.41 -6.01 7.84
C PHE A 124 -1.93 -5.76 9.27
N GLN A 125 -1.89 -6.83 10.08
CA GLN A 125 -2.22 -6.84 11.51
C GLN A 125 -3.69 -6.47 11.77
N LYS A 126 -4.55 -7.43 11.44
CA LYS A 126 -6.00 -7.37 11.65
C LYS A 126 -6.67 -6.16 11.01
N PRO A 127 -6.46 -5.95 9.69
CA PRO A 127 -7.13 -4.89 8.97
C PRO A 127 -8.64 -5.04 8.98
N ILE A 128 -9.33 -3.91 8.93
CA ILE A 128 -10.76 -3.83 8.63
C ILE A 128 -10.91 -2.97 7.39
N LEU A 129 -11.59 -3.51 6.38
CA LEU A 129 -11.90 -2.82 5.13
C LEU A 129 -13.41 -2.70 4.99
N TRP A 130 -13.89 -1.50 4.73
CA TRP A 130 -15.28 -1.22 4.34
C TRP A 130 -15.29 -0.78 2.88
N ALA A 131 -16.06 -1.49 2.07
CA ALA A 131 -16.25 -1.16 0.66
C ALA A 131 -17.68 -1.52 0.24
N LYS A 132 -18.35 -0.58 -0.40
CA LYS A 132 -19.79 -0.69 -0.68
C LYS A 132 -20.55 -1.02 0.63
N GLU A 133 -21.38 -2.00 0.66
CA GLU A 133 -22.15 -2.41 1.86
C GLU A 133 -21.51 -3.60 2.60
N SER A 134 -20.21 -3.80 2.40
CA SER A 134 -19.46 -4.92 2.97
C SER A 134 -18.41 -4.45 3.97
N GLN A 135 -18.26 -5.19 5.06
CA GLN A 135 -17.12 -5.14 5.96
C GLN A 135 -16.31 -6.42 5.83
N ILE A 136 -15.01 -6.29 5.62
CA ILE A 136 -14.08 -7.40 5.42
C ILE A 136 -12.96 -7.29 6.47
N THR A 137 -12.68 -8.40 7.15
CA THR A 137 -11.59 -8.50 8.13
C THR A 137 -10.78 -9.77 7.91
N GLY A 138 -9.56 -9.78 8.42
CA GLY A 138 -8.65 -10.92 8.40
C GLY A 138 -7.32 -10.56 9.06
N ASP A 139 -6.34 -11.44 9.03
CA ASP A 139 -5.00 -11.12 9.55
C ASP A 139 -4.21 -10.28 8.55
N THR A 140 -4.43 -10.51 7.25
CA THR A 140 -3.84 -9.74 6.14
C THR A 140 -4.88 -9.57 5.03
N VAL A 141 -4.97 -8.37 4.46
CA VAL A 141 -5.88 -8.07 3.34
C VAL A 141 -5.08 -7.44 2.20
N TYR A 142 -5.20 -8.02 1.00
CA TYR A 142 -4.71 -7.42 -0.24
C TYR A 142 -5.89 -6.87 -1.03
N LEU A 143 -5.87 -5.58 -1.27
CA LEU A 143 -6.86 -4.89 -2.09
C LEU A 143 -6.23 -4.51 -3.43
N PHE A 144 -6.73 -5.10 -4.49
CA PHE A 144 -6.34 -4.79 -5.86
C PHE A 144 -7.27 -3.72 -6.40
N THR A 145 -6.71 -2.68 -6.97
CA THR A 145 -7.49 -1.63 -7.61
C THR A 145 -7.32 -1.67 -9.12
N LYS A 146 -8.40 -1.45 -9.84
CA LYS A 146 -8.42 -1.31 -11.30
C LYS A 146 -9.10 0.00 -11.66
N ASN A 147 -8.51 0.77 -12.54
CA ASN A 147 -9.00 2.12 -12.86
C ASN A 147 -9.24 2.94 -11.58
N LYS A 148 -8.38 2.75 -10.58
CA LYS A 148 -8.41 3.45 -9.29
C LYS A 148 -9.66 3.17 -8.41
N LYS A 149 -10.46 2.15 -8.76
CA LYS A 149 -11.57 1.63 -7.93
C LYS A 149 -11.20 0.27 -7.37
N ALA A 150 -11.80 -0.10 -6.26
CA ALA A 150 -11.66 -1.44 -5.70
C ALA A 150 -12.20 -2.47 -6.71
N ASP A 151 -11.36 -3.45 -7.11
CA ASP A 151 -11.67 -4.49 -8.08
C ASP A 151 -11.79 -5.85 -7.40
N ARG A 152 -10.78 -6.23 -6.65
CA ARG A 152 -10.72 -7.52 -5.96
C ARG A 152 -10.03 -7.39 -4.61
N VAL A 153 -10.48 -8.19 -3.67
CA VAL A 153 -9.86 -8.34 -2.35
C VAL A 153 -9.46 -9.80 -2.14
N GLN A 154 -8.26 -10.02 -1.60
CA GLN A 154 -7.82 -11.29 -1.07
C GLN A 154 -7.59 -11.15 0.43
N VAL A 155 -8.17 -12.04 1.21
CA VAL A 155 -8.03 -12.07 2.67
C VAL A 155 -7.33 -13.35 3.06
N PHE A 156 -6.32 -13.23 3.92
CA PHE A 156 -5.51 -14.35 4.38
C PHE A 156 -5.68 -14.47 5.88
N GLU A 157 -5.99 -15.69 6.30
CA GLU A 157 -6.22 -16.12 7.67
C GLU A 157 -7.32 -15.33 8.42
N ASN A 158 -8.11 -16.04 9.20
CA ASN A 158 -9.21 -15.47 9.97
C ASN A 158 -10.16 -14.59 9.14
N SER A 159 -10.36 -14.96 7.87
CA SER A 159 -11.16 -14.18 6.93
C SER A 159 -12.63 -14.14 7.35
N PHE A 160 -13.18 -12.94 7.46
CA PHE A 160 -14.59 -12.74 7.78
C PHE A 160 -15.16 -11.58 6.97
N LEU A 161 -16.31 -11.82 6.34
CA LEU A 161 -17.04 -10.84 5.55
C LEU A 161 -18.46 -10.74 6.09
N VAL A 162 -18.89 -9.50 6.28
CA VAL A 162 -20.30 -9.16 6.51
C VAL A 162 -20.76 -8.30 5.35
N ASN A 163 -21.81 -8.71 4.67
CA ASN A 163 -22.43 -7.93 3.59
C ASN A 163 -23.88 -7.65 3.90
N LYS A 164 -24.27 -6.39 3.84
CA LYS A 164 -25.65 -5.97 4.01
C LYS A 164 -26.43 -6.25 2.73
N LEU A 165 -27.53 -6.99 2.82
CA LEU A 165 -28.44 -7.28 1.70
C LEU A 165 -29.67 -6.37 1.71
N ASP A 166 -30.24 -6.17 2.91
CA ASP A 166 -31.42 -5.35 3.18
C ASP A 166 -31.20 -4.63 4.52
N PRO A 167 -32.03 -3.65 4.89
CA PRO A 167 -31.86 -2.91 6.13
C PRO A 167 -31.65 -3.76 7.39
N GLU A 168 -32.26 -4.96 7.43
CA GLU A 168 -32.20 -5.89 8.58
C GLU A 168 -31.53 -7.23 8.27
N VAL A 169 -31.04 -7.46 7.03
CA VAL A 169 -30.50 -8.75 6.59
C VAL A 169 -29.03 -8.64 6.21
N TYR A 170 -28.21 -9.49 6.83
CA TYR A 170 -26.77 -9.55 6.60
C TYR A 170 -26.33 -10.97 6.23
N ASN A 171 -25.54 -11.09 5.18
CA ASN A 171 -24.76 -12.30 4.91
C ASN A 171 -23.45 -12.24 5.70
N GLN A 172 -23.06 -13.39 6.24
CA GLN A 172 -21.79 -13.56 6.94
C GLN A 172 -21.05 -14.75 6.35
N ILE A 173 -19.80 -14.55 5.99
CA ILE A 173 -18.91 -15.58 5.45
C ILE A 173 -17.66 -15.63 6.30
N LYS A 174 -17.30 -16.81 6.79
CA LYS A 174 -16.06 -17.06 7.51
C LYS A 174 -15.26 -18.15 6.82
N SER A 175 -13.95 -17.92 6.63
CA SER A 175 -13.05 -18.90 6.03
C SER A 175 -11.60 -18.63 6.45
N THR A 176 -10.70 -19.57 6.14
CA THR A 176 -9.24 -19.34 6.32
C THR A 176 -8.72 -18.36 5.28
N ARG A 177 -9.22 -18.45 4.04
CA ARG A 177 -8.87 -17.57 2.93
C ARG A 177 -10.11 -17.19 2.14
N MET A 178 -10.16 -15.95 1.67
CA MET A 178 -11.28 -15.44 0.87
C MET A 178 -10.76 -14.62 -0.31
N ASP A 179 -11.39 -14.81 -1.46
CA ASP A 179 -11.29 -13.95 -2.63
C ASP A 179 -12.67 -13.35 -2.91
N ALA A 180 -12.77 -12.02 -2.88
CA ALA A 180 -14.01 -11.30 -3.17
C ALA A 180 -13.78 -10.31 -4.32
N TYR A 181 -14.78 -10.17 -5.19
CA TYR A 181 -14.75 -9.32 -6.37
C TYR A 181 -15.83 -8.27 -6.25
N PHE A 182 -15.47 -7.01 -6.49
CA PHE A 182 -16.41 -5.89 -6.54
C PHE A 182 -16.92 -5.75 -7.98
N LYS A 183 -18.20 -6.05 -8.19
CA LYS A 183 -18.87 -5.77 -9.48
C LYS A 183 -19.34 -4.32 -9.49
N ASP A 184 -19.17 -3.64 -10.62
CA ASP A 184 -19.73 -2.30 -10.88
C ASP A 184 -21.26 -2.33 -10.90
#